data_faffad96090264899fbed65be1aeed25
#
_entry.id   faffad96090264899fbed65be1aeed25
#
_cell.length_a   1.000
_cell.length_b   1.000
_cell.length_c   1.000
_cell.angle_alpha   90.00
_cell.angle_beta   90.00
_cell.angle_gamma   90.00
#
_symmetry.space_group_name_H-M   'P 1'
#
loop_
_entity.id
_entity.type
_entity.pdbx_description
1 polymer ?
#
loop_
_entity_poly.entity_id
_entity_poly.type
_entity_poly.pdbx_seq_one_letter_code
_entity_poly.pdbx_strand_id
1 'polypeptide(L)'
;FEPKNDGRLIYRPEGTGQEYEVDQVFKFFMTRRKSTYKQPYGKALLTVVYWLDFFRKNGFKFWAKFLERFGTPILLGKCKDSDPTEMNQALLNAHAQSVISIDAEDEVGILAASSGNAGASFETFNNTIIRQIQKVILGQTLTSGTDGTGSRALGEVHENVRKDKLNADIRLVTPTFQAIVDALC
;
A
#
# COMPACT_ATOMS: atom_id res chain seq x y z
N PHE A 1 -3.14 9.22 26.45
CA PHE A 1 -3.73 10.57 26.42
C PHE A 1 -4.98 10.57 25.57
N GLU A 2 -6.07 11.16 26.08
CA GLU A 2 -7.38 11.20 25.44
C GLU A 2 -7.92 12.64 25.40
N PRO A 3 -8.04 13.25 24.21
CA PRO A 3 -8.68 14.54 24.07
C PRO A 3 -10.20 14.40 24.20
N LYS A 4 -10.80 15.21 25.06
CA LYS A 4 -12.24 15.32 25.21
C LYS A 4 -12.85 16.30 24.22
N ASN A 5 -14.16 16.20 24.01
CA ASN A 5 -14.89 17.07 23.10
C ASN A 5 -14.94 18.54 23.55
N ASP A 6 -14.76 18.78 24.85
CA ASP A 6 -14.67 20.12 25.48
C ASP A 6 -13.29 20.76 25.36
N GLY A 7 -12.33 20.10 24.71
CA GLY A 7 -10.98 20.60 24.49
C GLY A 7 -9.97 20.17 25.55
N ARG A 8 -10.40 19.56 26.66
CA ARG A 8 -9.50 19.05 27.68
C ARG A 8 -8.74 17.82 27.19
N LEU A 9 -7.52 17.64 27.70
CA LEU A 9 -6.69 16.47 27.48
C LEU A 9 -6.60 15.68 28.77
N ILE A 10 -7.00 14.42 28.73
CA ILE A 10 -6.98 13.53 29.89
C ILE A 10 -5.86 12.50 29.71
N TYR A 11 -5.12 12.27 30.77
CA TYR A 11 -4.15 11.19 30.84
C TYR A 11 -4.71 10.07 31.74
N ARG A 12 -4.70 8.85 31.19
CA ARG A 12 -5.05 7.62 31.94
C ARG A 12 -3.80 6.73 31.99
N PRO A 13 -3.16 6.58 33.15
CA PRO A 13 -2.11 5.58 33.34
C PRO A 13 -2.67 4.17 33.13
N GLU A 14 -1.91 3.30 32.47
CA GLU A 14 -2.30 1.90 32.33
C GLU A 14 -2.41 1.23 33.70
N GLY A 15 -3.52 0.50 33.96
CA GLY A 15 -3.76 -0.29 35.14
C GLY A 15 -4.37 0.46 36.36
N THR A 16 -4.55 1.79 36.31
CA THR A 16 -5.06 2.53 37.47
C THR A 16 -6.53 2.92 37.37
N GLY A 17 -7.11 3.00 36.20
CA GLY A 17 -8.47 3.47 35.98
C GLY A 17 -8.71 4.96 36.35
N GLN A 18 -7.70 5.65 36.86
CA GLN A 18 -7.79 7.06 37.27
C GLN A 18 -7.58 7.98 36.06
N GLU A 19 -8.32 9.09 36.05
CA GLU A 19 -8.20 10.13 35.02
C GLU A 19 -7.53 11.37 35.62
N TYR A 20 -6.54 11.90 34.91
CA TYR A 20 -5.87 13.14 35.29
C TYR A 20 -6.04 14.15 34.17
N GLU A 21 -6.51 15.36 34.50
CA GLU A 21 -6.51 16.45 33.56
C GLU A 21 -5.08 16.95 33.33
N VAL A 22 -4.72 17.08 32.06
CA VAL A 22 -3.37 17.46 31.66
C VAL A 22 -3.28 18.97 31.49
N ASP A 23 -2.26 19.58 32.08
CA ASP A 23 -1.96 20.97 31.89
C ASP A 23 -1.53 21.24 30.45
N GLN A 24 -2.44 21.85 29.68
CA GLN A 24 -2.24 22.19 28.27
C GLN A 24 -1.62 23.60 28.07
N VAL A 25 -1.43 24.34 29.14
CA VAL A 25 -0.86 25.70 29.07
C VAL A 25 0.66 25.64 29.14
N PHE A 26 1.22 24.82 30.03
CA PHE A 26 2.66 24.82 30.30
C PHE A 26 3.38 23.50 29.98
N LYS A 27 2.66 22.40 29.93
CA LYS A 27 3.31 21.08 29.85
C LYS A 27 2.99 20.27 28.60
N PHE A 28 1.79 20.44 28.03
CA PHE A 28 1.34 19.61 26.92
C PHE A 28 0.74 20.44 25.81
N PHE A 29 1.37 20.38 24.65
CA PHE A 29 0.93 21.09 23.46
C PHE A 29 0.49 20.08 22.40
N MET A 30 -0.76 20.20 21.95
CA MET A 30 -1.32 19.25 20.99
C MET A 30 -1.68 19.92 19.68
N THR A 31 -1.01 19.51 18.60
CA THR A 31 -1.39 19.90 17.23
C THR A 31 -2.43 18.93 16.71
N ARG A 32 -3.59 19.44 16.29
CA ARG A 32 -4.71 18.63 15.77
C ARG A 32 -5.09 19.06 14.38
N ARG A 33 -5.18 18.10 13.44
CA ARG A 33 -5.57 18.38 12.06
C ARG A 33 -7.03 17.98 11.84
N LYS A 34 -7.88 18.94 11.45
CA LYS A 34 -9.31 18.72 11.15
C LYS A 34 -10.04 17.99 12.30
N SER A 35 -9.80 18.45 13.55
CA SER A 35 -10.55 17.97 14.69
C SER A 35 -12.02 18.41 14.58
N THR A 36 -12.93 17.54 15.00
CA THR A 36 -14.37 17.80 15.07
C THR A 36 -14.89 17.33 16.41
N TYR A 37 -16.11 17.75 16.77
CA TYR A 37 -16.74 17.27 18.00
C TYR A 37 -16.80 15.73 18.11
N LYS A 38 -17.05 15.04 17.00
CA LYS A 38 -17.08 13.56 16.96
C LYS A 38 -15.69 12.91 16.91
N GLN A 39 -14.68 13.65 16.50
CA GLN A 39 -13.29 13.16 16.36
C GLN A 39 -12.32 14.20 16.93
N PRO A 40 -12.18 14.27 18.25
CA PRO A 40 -11.33 15.28 18.90
C PRO A 40 -9.83 15.11 18.61
N TYR A 41 -9.38 13.91 18.24
CA TYR A 41 -8.01 13.65 17.77
C TYR A 41 -7.72 14.26 16.38
N GLY A 42 -8.78 14.60 15.64
CA GLY A 42 -8.66 14.99 14.25
C GLY A 42 -8.56 13.81 13.30
N LYS A 43 -8.35 14.10 12.02
CA LYS A 43 -8.31 13.10 10.95
C LYS A 43 -6.86 12.90 10.49
N ALA A 44 -6.28 11.76 10.82
CA ALA A 44 -4.95 11.40 10.39
C ALA A 44 -4.92 11.08 8.88
N LEU A 45 -3.92 11.62 8.17
CA LEU A 45 -3.70 11.36 6.74
C LEU A 45 -3.37 9.87 6.50
N LEU A 46 -2.60 9.28 7.39
CA LEU A 46 -2.17 7.89 7.31
C LEU A 46 -3.31 6.87 7.38
N THR A 47 -4.47 7.23 7.93
CA THR A 47 -5.65 6.35 7.93
C THR A 47 -6.10 5.97 6.51
N VAL A 48 -5.98 6.90 5.57
CA VAL A 48 -6.31 6.64 4.15
C VAL A 48 -5.18 5.86 3.47
N VAL A 49 -3.91 6.22 3.76
CA VAL A 49 -2.74 5.57 3.18
C VAL A 49 -2.59 4.13 3.66
N TYR A 50 -2.99 3.83 4.90
CA TYR A 50 -2.91 2.50 5.47
C TYR A 50 -3.57 1.41 4.61
N TRP A 51 -4.80 1.66 4.15
CA TRP A 51 -5.51 0.70 3.32
C TRP A 51 -4.87 0.52 1.95
N LEU A 52 -4.35 1.59 1.36
CA LEU A 52 -3.62 1.52 0.09
C LEU A 52 -2.34 0.70 0.23
N ASP A 53 -1.56 0.93 1.30
CA ASP A 53 -0.33 0.16 1.56
C ASP A 53 -0.65 -1.31 1.91
N PHE A 54 -1.71 -1.57 2.67
CA PHE A 54 -2.19 -2.92 2.95
C PHE A 54 -2.50 -3.69 1.65
N PHE A 55 -3.25 -3.10 0.74
CA PHE A 55 -3.55 -3.73 -0.55
C PHE A 55 -2.30 -3.89 -1.42
N ARG A 56 -1.38 -2.94 -1.39
CA ARG A 56 -0.11 -3.02 -2.10
C ARG A 56 0.74 -4.21 -1.61
N LYS A 57 0.94 -4.33 -0.32
CA LYS A 57 1.70 -5.43 0.30
C LYS A 57 1.08 -6.80 -0.01
N ASN A 58 -0.22 -6.92 0.12
CA ASN A 58 -0.91 -8.17 -0.19
C ASN A 58 -0.92 -8.46 -1.70
N GLY A 59 -1.03 -7.45 -2.55
CA GLY A 59 -0.92 -7.57 -4.01
C GLY A 59 0.41 -8.20 -4.42
N PHE A 60 1.53 -7.74 -3.88
CA PHE A 60 2.85 -8.35 -4.13
C PHE A 60 2.92 -9.81 -3.67
N LYS A 61 2.34 -10.13 -2.52
CA LYS A 61 2.28 -11.51 -2.03
C LYS A 61 1.48 -12.42 -2.96
N PHE A 62 0.34 -11.94 -3.47
CA PHE A 62 -0.45 -12.69 -4.45
C PHE A 62 0.27 -12.80 -5.78
N TRP A 63 0.96 -11.76 -6.23
CA TRP A 63 1.77 -11.79 -7.45
C TRP A 63 2.92 -12.80 -7.34
N ALA A 64 3.65 -12.82 -6.24
CA ALA A 64 4.70 -13.82 -6.02
C ALA A 64 4.15 -15.25 -6.09
N LYS A 65 3.02 -15.54 -5.43
CA LYS A 65 2.35 -16.83 -5.51
C LYS A 65 1.85 -17.16 -6.93
N PHE A 66 1.39 -16.16 -7.66
CA PHE A 66 0.98 -16.34 -9.05
C PHE A 66 2.18 -16.72 -9.92
N LEU A 67 3.32 -16.01 -9.77
CA LEU A 67 4.55 -16.33 -10.50
C LEU A 67 5.09 -17.71 -10.12
N GLU A 68 5.06 -18.08 -8.87
CA GLU A 68 5.45 -19.41 -8.40
C GLU A 68 4.60 -20.50 -9.05
N ARG A 69 3.30 -20.28 -9.13
CA ARG A 69 2.36 -21.29 -9.68
C ARG A 69 2.33 -21.34 -11.20
N PHE A 70 2.45 -20.18 -11.87
CA PHE A 70 2.26 -20.05 -13.32
C PHE A 70 3.53 -19.61 -14.07
N GLY A 71 4.61 -19.31 -13.34
CA GLY A 71 5.92 -19.02 -13.93
C GLY A 71 6.60 -20.28 -14.49
N THR A 72 6.25 -21.43 -13.96
CA THR A 72 6.63 -22.73 -14.54
C THR A 72 5.44 -23.30 -15.30
N PRO A 73 5.62 -23.74 -16.55
CA PRO A 73 4.53 -24.32 -17.31
C PRO A 73 4.01 -25.60 -16.63
N ILE A 74 2.70 -25.71 -16.50
CA ILE A 74 2.06 -26.93 -15.98
C ILE A 74 1.93 -27.90 -17.15
N LEU A 75 2.57 -29.06 -17.03
CA LEU A 75 2.44 -30.13 -17.99
C LEU A 75 1.18 -30.94 -17.68
N LEU A 76 0.35 -31.15 -18.67
CA LEU A 76 -0.86 -31.99 -18.60
C LEU A 76 -0.68 -33.20 -19.50
N GLY A 77 -0.62 -34.40 -18.90
CA GLY A 77 -0.63 -35.67 -19.63
C GLY A 77 -2.04 -36.25 -19.67
N LYS A 78 -2.47 -36.72 -20.83
CA LYS A 78 -3.68 -37.50 -21.03
C LYS A 78 -3.26 -38.90 -21.47
N CYS A 79 -3.61 -39.91 -20.69
CA CYS A 79 -3.37 -41.30 -20.99
C CYS A 79 -4.65 -41.89 -21.62
N LYS A 80 -4.50 -42.67 -22.67
CA LYS A 80 -5.61 -43.39 -23.25
C LYS A 80 -5.65 -44.84 -22.74
N ASP A 81 -4.55 -45.56 -22.89
CA ASP A 81 -4.42 -46.96 -22.48
C ASP A 81 -3.17 -47.23 -21.59
N SER A 82 -2.30 -46.24 -21.40
CA SER A 82 -1.10 -46.31 -20.56
C SER A 82 -1.41 -46.08 -19.08
N ASP A 83 -0.54 -46.55 -18.19
CA ASP A 83 -0.68 -46.34 -16.73
C ASP A 83 -0.46 -44.86 -16.39
N PRO A 84 -1.42 -44.18 -15.71
CA PRO A 84 -1.25 -42.80 -15.24
C PRO A 84 -0.01 -42.59 -14.38
N THR A 85 0.50 -43.68 -13.71
CA THR A 85 1.71 -43.63 -12.90
C THR A 85 2.96 -43.41 -13.76
N GLU A 86 3.04 -44.13 -14.87
CA GLU A 86 4.16 -44.02 -15.84
C GLU A 86 4.15 -42.62 -16.50
N MET A 87 2.99 -42.12 -16.90
CA MET A 87 2.82 -40.78 -17.43
C MET A 87 3.27 -39.74 -16.43
N ASN A 88 2.87 -39.85 -15.17
CA ASN A 88 3.28 -38.90 -14.12
C ASN A 88 4.80 -38.89 -13.94
N GLN A 89 5.45 -40.07 -13.96
CA GLN A 89 6.92 -40.18 -13.90
C GLN A 89 7.59 -39.52 -15.10
N ALA A 90 7.05 -39.75 -16.29
CA ALA A 90 7.54 -39.09 -17.52
C ALA A 90 7.43 -37.57 -17.46
N LEU A 91 6.32 -37.02 -16.97
CA LEU A 91 6.12 -35.59 -16.78
C LEU A 91 7.07 -35.00 -15.73
N LEU A 92 7.33 -35.69 -14.62
CA LEU A 92 8.30 -35.28 -13.61
C LEU A 92 9.73 -35.25 -14.18
N ASN A 93 10.10 -36.25 -14.97
CA ASN A 93 11.38 -36.32 -15.65
C ASN A 93 11.51 -35.19 -16.71
N ALA A 94 10.45 -34.92 -17.46
CA ALA A 94 10.41 -33.84 -18.44
C ALA A 94 10.60 -32.47 -17.80
N HIS A 95 10.00 -32.24 -16.62
CA HIS A 95 10.19 -31.01 -15.86
C HIS A 95 11.67 -30.80 -15.47
N ALA A 96 12.37 -31.89 -15.16
CA ALA A 96 13.79 -31.85 -14.77
C ALA A 96 14.76 -31.77 -15.97
N GLN A 97 14.42 -32.39 -17.11
CA GLN A 97 15.34 -32.63 -18.22
C GLN A 97 14.93 -31.97 -19.55
N SER A 98 13.80 -31.31 -19.61
CA SER A 98 13.24 -30.66 -20.82
C SER A 98 12.97 -31.62 -22.00
N VAL A 99 12.95 -32.91 -21.77
CA VAL A 99 12.67 -33.94 -22.78
C VAL A 99 11.65 -34.92 -22.21
N ILE A 100 10.66 -35.27 -23.03
CA ILE A 100 9.64 -36.24 -22.71
C ILE A 100 9.49 -37.23 -23.86
N SER A 101 9.35 -38.50 -23.55
CA SER A 101 8.95 -39.56 -24.46
C SER A 101 7.63 -40.15 -23.99
N ILE A 102 6.66 -40.21 -24.87
CA ILE A 102 5.31 -40.74 -24.62
C ILE A 102 4.92 -41.71 -25.72
N ASP A 103 3.93 -42.55 -25.46
CA ASP A 103 3.35 -43.43 -26.46
C ASP A 103 2.57 -42.64 -27.52
N ALA A 104 2.46 -43.23 -28.71
CA ALA A 104 1.84 -42.55 -29.87
C ALA A 104 0.35 -42.20 -29.65
N GLU A 105 -0.31 -42.84 -28.71
CA GLU A 105 -1.72 -42.62 -28.39
C GLU A 105 -1.93 -41.65 -27.22
N ASP A 106 -0.86 -41.27 -26.51
CA ASP A 106 -0.88 -40.35 -25.41
C ASP A 106 -0.71 -38.89 -25.88
N GLU A 107 -1.26 -37.96 -25.14
CA GLU A 107 -1.18 -36.55 -25.46
C GLU A 107 -0.57 -35.76 -24.26
N VAL A 108 0.44 -34.97 -24.54
CA VAL A 108 0.99 -34.02 -23.57
C VAL A 108 0.72 -32.58 -24.03
N GLY A 109 0.07 -31.85 -23.18
CA GLY A 109 -0.21 -30.42 -23.41
C GLY A 109 0.46 -29.55 -22.34
N ILE A 110 0.76 -28.32 -22.71
CA ILE A 110 1.17 -27.31 -21.75
C ILE A 110 -0.09 -26.53 -21.34
N LEU A 111 -0.46 -26.63 -20.07
CA LEU A 111 -1.48 -25.76 -19.51
C LEU A 111 -0.83 -24.39 -19.27
N ALA A 112 -0.67 -23.61 -20.32
CA ALA A 112 -0.30 -22.23 -20.17
C ALA A 112 -1.46 -21.52 -19.44
N ALA A 113 -1.17 -20.85 -18.34
CA ALA A 113 -2.12 -19.87 -17.86
C ALA A 113 -2.46 -18.94 -19.03
N SER A 114 -3.73 -18.77 -19.35
CA SER A 114 -4.19 -17.88 -20.44
C SER A 114 -3.92 -16.39 -20.11
N SER A 115 -2.80 -16.13 -19.54
CA SER A 115 -2.44 -14.95 -18.78
C SER A 115 -1.33 -14.15 -19.46
N GLY A 116 -1.38 -14.05 -20.78
CA GLY A 116 -0.50 -13.08 -21.45
C GLY A 116 -0.56 -11.65 -20.86
N ASN A 117 -1.50 -11.39 -19.95
CA ASN A 117 -1.72 -10.08 -19.36
C ASN A 117 -1.73 -10.06 -17.80
N ALA A 118 -1.57 -11.19 -17.13
CA ALA A 118 -1.67 -11.19 -15.65
C ALA A 118 -0.52 -10.43 -14.99
N GLY A 119 0.71 -10.54 -15.51
CA GLY A 119 1.85 -9.74 -15.03
C GLY A 119 1.61 -8.24 -15.19
N ALA A 120 1.14 -7.81 -16.36
CA ALA A 120 0.79 -6.41 -16.62
C ALA A 120 -0.36 -5.91 -15.73
N SER A 121 -1.31 -6.77 -15.38
CA SER A 121 -2.41 -6.44 -14.47
C SER A 121 -1.92 -6.14 -13.05
N PHE A 122 -0.96 -6.91 -12.53
CA PHE A 122 -0.35 -6.66 -11.22
C PHE A 122 0.49 -5.38 -11.22
N GLU A 123 1.24 -5.12 -12.29
CA GLU A 123 1.98 -3.87 -12.45
C GLU A 123 1.04 -2.66 -12.47
N THR A 124 -0.02 -2.72 -13.27
CA THR A 124 -1.04 -1.67 -13.35
C THR A 124 -1.70 -1.43 -11.99
N PHE A 125 -2.03 -2.50 -11.25
CA PHE A 125 -2.56 -2.43 -9.91
C PHE A 125 -1.60 -1.71 -8.95
N ASN A 126 -0.33 -2.13 -8.92
CA ASN A 126 0.69 -1.51 -8.07
C ASN A 126 0.88 -0.02 -8.40
N ASN A 127 1.01 0.33 -9.68
CA ASN A 127 1.16 1.70 -10.15
C ASN A 127 -0.07 2.55 -9.80
N THR A 128 -1.27 2.00 -9.89
CA THR A 128 -2.50 2.68 -9.49
C THR A 128 -2.49 3.00 -8.00
N ILE A 129 -2.11 2.04 -7.14
CA ILE A 129 -2.02 2.28 -5.69
C ILE A 129 -0.96 3.33 -5.37
N ILE A 130 0.23 3.26 -5.98
CA ILE A 130 1.29 4.25 -5.78
C ILE A 130 0.79 5.64 -6.15
N ARG A 131 0.14 5.81 -7.31
CA ARG A 131 -0.47 7.09 -7.72
C ARG A 131 -1.52 7.60 -6.73
N GLN A 132 -2.32 6.72 -6.15
CA GLN A 132 -3.30 7.13 -5.13
C GLN A 132 -2.61 7.57 -3.82
N ILE A 133 -1.57 6.88 -3.37
CA ILE A 133 -0.76 7.29 -2.22
C ILE A 133 -0.14 8.67 -2.46
N GLN A 134 0.45 8.89 -3.64
CA GLN A 134 1.02 10.18 -4.03
C GLN A 134 -0.03 11.30 -4.00
N LYS A 135 -1.22 11.06 -4.55
CA LYS A 135 -2.34 12.03 -4.49
C LYS A 135 -2.75 12.36 -3.06
N VAL A 136 -2.79 11.37 -2.18
CA VAL A 136 -3.16 11.59 -0.78
C VAL A 136 -2.08 12.40 -0.05
N ILE A 137 -0.81 12.07 -0.22
CA ILE A 137 0.31 12.71 0.50
C ILE A 137 0.67 14.05 -0.15
N LEU A 138 0.94 14.06 -1.46
CA LEU A 138 1.47 15.21 -2.17
C LEU A 138 0.39 16.08 -2.82
N GLY A 139 -0.83 15.56 -3.00
CA GLY A 139 -1.89 16.20 -3.76
C GLY A 139 -1.75 16.09 -5.28
N GLN A 140 -0.70 15.41 -5.73
CA GLN A 140 -0.32 15.30 -7.14
C GLN A 140 0.47 14.01 -7.40
N THR A 141 0.66 13.65 -8.67
CA THR A 141 1.38 12.42 -9.06
C THR A 141 2.69 12.67 -9.83
N LEU A 142 2.93 13.88 -10.29
CA LEU A 142 4.02 14.17 -11.24
C LEU A 142 5.42 14.29 -10.61
N THR A 143 5.52 14.61 -9.32
CA THR A 143 6.81 14.84 -8.63
C THR A 143 7.59 13.57 -8.30
N SER A 144 6.95 12.41 -8.40
CA SER A 144 7.54 11.12 -8.03
C SER A 144 7.26 10.01 -9.06
N GLY A 145 6.63 10.33 -10.18
CA GLY A 145 6.36 9.41 -11.28
C GLY A 145 7.31 9.68 -12.46
N THR A 146 7.92 8.63 -12.96
CA THR A 146 8.81 8.64 -14.13
C THR A 146 8.07 8.73 -15.47
N ASP A 147 6.80 9.08 -15.49
CA ASP A 147 6.04 9.26 -16.71
C ASP A 147 6.54 10.55 -17.40
N GLY A 148 7.58 10.40 -18.22
CA GLY A 148 8.37 11.45 -18.87
C GLY A 148 7.65 12.41 -19.82
N THR A 149 6.37 12.67 -19.63
CA THR A 149 5.52 13.54 -20.46
C THR A 149 5.01 14.78 -19.72
N GLY A 150 5.77 15.29 -18.75
CA GLY A 150 5.42 16.54 -18.08
C GLY A 150 5.86 17.77 -18.87
N SER A 151 4.94 18.60 -19.35
CA SER A 151 5.32 19.92 -19.84
C SER A 151 5.78 20.81 -18.67
N ARG A 152 6.67 21.78 -18.94
CA ARG A 152 7.15 22.77 -17.95
C ARG A 152 5.98 23.47 -17.23
N ALA A 153 4.94 23.83 -17.96
CA ALA A 153 3.75 24.47 -17.42
C ALA A 153 3.02 23.58 -16.38
N LEU A 154 2.94 22.27 -16.64
CA LEU A 154 2.36 21.31 -15.70
C LEU A 154 3.24 21.18 -14.45
N GLY A 155 4.57 21.22 -14.60
CA GLY A 155 5.51 21.24 -13.47
C GLY A 155 5.32 22.43 -12.54
N GLU A 156 5.07 23.63 -13.07
CA GLU A 156 4.80 24.84 -12.29
C GLU A 156 3.49 24.75 -11.50
N VAL A 157 2.43 24.18 -12.10
CA VAL A 157 1.15 23.95 -11.41
C VAL A 157 1.34 22.97 -10.24
N HIS A 158 2.10 21.90 -10.45
CA HIS A 158 2.38 20.93 -9.40
C HIS A 158 3.25 21.50 -8.27
N GLU A 159 4.19 22.37 -8.58
CA GLU A 159 4.98 23.09 -7.58
C GLU A 159 4.11 24.00 -6.71
N ASN A 160 3.14 24.68 -7.29
CA ASN A 160 2.19 25.50 -6.55
C ASN A 160 1.32 24.67 -5.59
N VAL A 161 0.82 23.51 -6.05
CA VAL A 161 0.08 22.57 -5.18
C VAL A 161 0.94 22.11 -3.99
N ARG A 162 2.23 21.83 -4.23
CA ARG A 162 3.18 21.47 -3.17
C ARG A 162 3.37 22.59 -2.17
N LYS A 163 3.54 23.83 -2.64
CA LYS A 163 3.66 25.04 -1.79
C LYS A 163 2.41 25.28 -0.96
N ASP A 164 1.23 25.12 -1.54
CA ASP A 164 -0.03 25.28 -0.82
C ASP A 164 -0.17 24.26 0.32
N LYS A 165 0.22 23.00 0.09
CA LYS A 165 0.24 22.00 1.16
C LYS A 165 1.26 22.33 2.24
N LEU A 166 2.48 22.72 1.87
CA LEU A 166 3.50 23.15 2.82
C LEU A 166 3.01 24.31 3.68
N ASN A 167 2.40 25.34 3.07
CA ASN A 167 1.84 26.48 3.78
C ASN A 167 0.70 26.05 4.72
N ALA A 168 -0.13 25.09 4.33
CA ALA A 168 -1.18 24.56 5.19
C ALA A 168 -0.60 23.82 6.40
N ASP A 169 0.47 23.05 6.22
CA ASP A 169 1.16 22.34 7.30
C ASP A 169 1.89 23.32 8.24
N ILE A 170 2.53 24.37 7.71
CA ILE A 170 3.12 25.46 8.51
C ILE A 170 2.04 26.11 9.37
N ARG A 171 0.91 26.51 8.79
CA ARG A 171 -0.21 27.12 9.54
C ARG A 171 -0.78 26.19 10.61
N LEU A 172 -0.73 24.88 10.41
CA LEU A 172 -1.18 23.90 11.39
C LEU A 172 -0.24 23.83 12.60
N VAL A 173 1.07 23.91 12.37
CA VAL A 173 2.10 23.69 13.41
C VAL A 173 2.48 25.00 14.13
N THR A 174 2.47 26.14 13.43
CA THR A 174 2.87 27.45 13.98
C THR A 174 2.20 27.81 15.30
N PRO A 175 0.86 27.67 15.49
CA PRO A 175 0.23 28.00 16.78
C PRO A 175 0.75 27.14 17.93
N THR A 176 1.09 25.88 17.68
CA THR A 176 1.65 25.00 18.71
C THR A 176 3.05 25.46 19.13
N PHE A 177 3.90 25.84 18.19
CA PHE A 177 5.22 26.40 18.48
C PHE A 177 5.12 27.74 19.20
N GLN A 178 4.19 28.60 18.79
CA GLN A 178 3.97 29.90 19.47
C GLN A 178 3.55 29.66 20.93
N ALA A 179 2.62 28.73 21.18
CA ALA A 179 2.20 28.41 22.53
C ALA A 179 3.36 27.85 23.39
N ILE A 180 4.28 27.10 22.82
CA ILE A 180 5.50 26.64 23.50
C ILE A 180 6.40 27.84 23.87
N VAL A 181 6.60 28.75 22.94
CA VAL A 181 7.42 29.96 23.19
C VAL A 181 6.77 30.82 24.27
N ASP A 182 5.47 31.06 24.20
CA ASP A 182 4.73 31.87 25.16
C ASP A 182 4.74 31.23 26.58
N ALA A 183 4.84 29.90 26.68
CA ALA A 183 4.96 29.20 27.96
C ALA A 183 6.36 29.23 28.57
N LEU A 184 7.39 29.56 27.76
CA LEU A 184 8.79 29.63 28.19
C LEU A 184 9.25 31.05 28.53
N CYS A 185 8.52 32.05 28.06
CA CYS A 185 8.77 33.47 28.32
C CYS A 185 7.89 34.02 29.42
#